data_975145161ec4b0593299c43e30dc02e2
#
_entry.id   975145161ec4b0593299c43e30dc02e2
#
_cell.length_a   1.000
_cell.length_b   1.000
_cell.length_c   1.000
_cell.angle_alpha   90.00
_cell.angle_beta   90.00
_cell.angle_gamma   90.00
#
_symmetry.space_group_name_H-M   'P 1'
#
loop_
_entity.id
_entity.type
_entity.pdbx_description
1 polymer ?
#
loop_
_entity_poly.entity_id
_entity_poly.type
_entity_poly.pdbx_seq_one_letter_code
_entity_poly.pdbx_strand_id
1 'polypeptide(L)'
;MVSVNNRNLRKVTLPVLLLASAFAISACQSKSASLGSLDGLNTASTSPASFKKTAELGERWQGDQKNLELGLAYADGLEKLGQTDQQMQVLATLSAQNPENAQIQSFYGKTLLAAGRPNEAIPVLEKMVASGSGDWRTLSALGSAYDQQGQYSTARETYQKALALQPNQISVLNNMGMSYALEGNLKQAEATLQSAMALPEGKSLPRLRQNLALVVGLLGRFEESRQIASADLPPKEVEANMAYLQKMLSQPNTWQQLSGDSQG
;
A
#
# COMPACT_ATOMS: atom_id res chain seq x y z
N MET A 1 -28.96 46.24 0.43
CA MET A 1 -27.54 46.18 0.11
C MET A 1 -26.79 45.67 1.33
N VAL A 2 -26.50 44.40 1.36
CA VAL A 2 -25.62 43.80 2.36
C VAL A 2 -24.65 42.92 1.61
N SER A 3 -23.37 43.29 1.68
CA SER A 3 -22.24 42.68 1.00
C SER A 3 -21.91 41.35 1.68
N VAL A 4 -21.97 40.24 0.92
CA VAL A 4 -21.52 38.93 1.37
C VAL A 4 -20.03 38.80 1.08
N ASN A 5 -19.25 38.77 2.14
CA ASN A 5 -17.81 38.66 2.12
C ASN A 5 -17.40 37.20 1.89
N ASN A 6 -16.86 36.94 0.73
CA ASN A 6 -16.40 35.60 0.28
C ASN A 6 -15.05 35.29 0.93
N ARG A 7 -15.07 34.58 2.07
CA ARG A 7 -13.82 34.08 2.71
C ARG A 7 -13.34 32.83 2.01
N ASN A 8 -12.22 32.97 1.34
CA ASN A 8 -11.42 31.92 0.73
C ASN A 8 -11.17 30.75 1.69
N LEU A 9 -11.85 29.64 1.49
CA LEU A 9 -11.47 28.34 2.02
C LEU A 9 -10.21 27.85 1.29
N ARG A 10 -9.05 28.10 1.90
CA ARG A 10 -7.83 27.41 1.51
C ARG A 10 -8.01 25.94 1.88
N LYS A 11 -8.22 25.09 0.89
CA LYS A 11 -8.10 23.64 1.03
C LYS A 11 -6.66 23.32 1.40
N VAL A 12 -6.42 23.02 2.67
CA VAL A 12 -5.16 22.47 3.13
C VAL A 12 -5.20 20.98 2.75
N THR A 13 -4.61 20.66 1.62
CA THR A 13 -4.31 19.27 1.27
C THR A 13 -3.19 18.78 2.17
N LEU A 14 -3.54 18.06 3.23
CA LEU A 14 -2.58 17.33 4.05
C LEU A 14 -2.01 16.19 3.19
N PRO A 15 -0.69 15.97 3.18
CA PRO A 15 -0.11 14.84 2.48
C PRO A 15 -0.40 13.56 3.28
N VAL A 16 -1.50 12.90 2.94
CA VAL A 16 -1.92 11.57 3.46
C VAL A 16 -0.87 10.46 3.16
N LEU A 17 0.17 10.81 2.40
CA LEU A 17 1.19 9.87 1.91
C LEU A 17 2.20 9.39 2.95
N LEU A 18 2.21 9.92 4.18
CA LEU A 18 3.31 9.67 5.13
C LEU A 18 3.06 8.53 6.13
N LEU A 19 1.83 8.04 6.27
CA LEU A 19 1.55 6.99 7.26
C LEU A 19 1.84 5.55 6.78
N ALA A 20 1.82 5.32 5.47
CA ALA A 20 2.12 3.99 4.93
C ALA A 20 3.62 3.72 4.72
N SER A 21 4.47 4.76 4.73
CA SER A 21 5.90 4.65 4.46
C SER A 21 6.82 4.89 5.65
N ALA A 22 6.29 5.31 6.82
CA ALA A 22 7.11 5.62 7.99
C ALA A 22 7.77 4.38 8.66
N PHE A 23 7.36 3.17 8.29
CA PHE A 23 7.94 1.93 8.81
C PHE A 23 9.02 1.30 7.90
N ALA A 24 9.45 1.98 6.83
CA ALA A 24 10.39 1.40 5.88
C ALA A 24 11.56 2.31 5.48
N ILE A 25 11.86 3.40 6.21
CA ILE A 25 12.99 4.25 5.86
C ILE A 25 14.03 4.23 7.00
N SER A 26 14.89 3.23 6.95
CA SER A 26 16.23 3.35 7.51
C SER A 26 17.20 2.58 6.62
N ALA A 27 17.63 3.20 5.55
CA ALA A 27 18.92 2.96 4.94
C ALA A 27 19.11 3.83 3.70
N CYS A 28 19.71 5.00 3.87
CA CYS A 28 20.63 5.60 2.91
C CYS A 28 21.20 6.88 3.52
N GLN A 29 22.23 6.77 4.33
CA GLN A 29 23.26 7.79 4.46
C GLN A 29 24.61 7.11 4.37
N SER A 30 25.27 7.39 3.26
CA SER A 30 26.61 6.96 2.94
C SER A 30 27.63 7.47 3.96
N LYS A 31 28.28 6.55 4.68
CA LYS A 31 29.67 6.69 5.10
C LYS A 31 30.34 5.33 4.91
N SER A 32 31.35 5.31 4.11
CA SER A 32 32.25 4.20 3.89
C SER A 32 32.75 3.62 5.23
N ALA A 33 32.30 2.40 5.55
CA ALA A 33 32.92 1.54 6.53
C ALA A 33 32.79 0.11 6.02
N SER A 34 33.90 -0.59 6.08
CA SER A 34 34.24 -1.94 5.65
C SER A 34 33.07 -2.95 5.67
N LEU A 35 33.01 -3.72 4.56
CA LEU A 35 32.15 -4.88 4.37
C LEU A 35 32.31 -5.89 5.51
N GLY A 36 31.32 -5.94 6.40
CA GLY A 36 31.02 -7.08 7.22
C GLY A 36 29.76 -7.74 6.65
N SER A 37 29.84 -9.04 6.43
CA SER A 37 28.84 -9.97 5.92
C SER A 37 27.39 -9.56 6.20
N LEU A 38 26.63 -9.20 5.12
CA LEU A 38 25.17 -9.04 5.15
C LEU A 38 24.53 -10.32 4.56
N ASP A 39 24.69 -11.43 5.24
CA ASP A 39 23.93 -12.65 5.00
C ASP A 39 22.57 -12.54 5.71
N GLY A 40 21.52 -12.16 4.97
CA GLY A 40 20.17 -12.18 5.52
C GLY A 40 19.11 -11.36 4.76
N LEU A 41 19.49 -10.47 3.85
CA LEU A 41 18.52 -9.81 2.97
C LEU A 41 18.35 -10.66 1.70
N ASN A 42 17.11 -10.90 1.31
CA ASN A 42 16.76 -11.67 0.11
C ASN A 42 17.26 -10.94 -1.16
N THR A 43 18.58 -11.01 -1.40
CA THR A 43 19.28 -10.35 -2.51
C THR A 43 19.09 -11.05 -3.85
N ALA A 44 18.28 -12.13 -3.89
CA ALA A 44 18.08 -12.92 -5.10
C ALA A 44 17.41 -12.13 -6.24
N SER A 45 16.60 -11.11 -5.90
CA SER A 45 15.90 -10.28 -6.90
C SER A 45 16.80 -9.20 -7.53
N THR A 46 17.88 -8.80 -6.84
CA THR A 46 18.80 -7.74 -7.30
C THR A 46 20.18 -8.25 -7.70
N SER A 47 20.31 -9.54 -8.00
CA SER A 47 21.57 -10.13 -8.44
C SER A 47 21.96 -9.62 -9.85
N PRO A 48 23.28 -9.59 -10.18
CA PRO A 48 23.74 -9.27 -11.54
C PRO A 48 23.06 -10.12 -12.62
N ALA A 49 22.75 -11.39 -12.32
CA ALA A 49 22.02 -12.29 -13.22
C ALA A 49 20.58 -11.82 -13.47
N SER A 50 19.89 -11.28 -12.45
CA SER A 50 18.55 -10.73 -12.60
C SER A 50 18.54 -9.47 -13.47
N PHE A 51 19.52 -8.57 -13.29
CA PHE A 51 19.69 -7.39 -14.15
C PHE A 51 19.93 -7.78 -15.61
N LYS A 52 20.88 -8.71 -15.86
CA LYS A 52 21.19 -9.18 -17.21
C LYS A 52 19.95 -9.79 -17.90
N LYS A 53 19.25 -10.69 -17.20
CA LYS A 53 18.04 -11.32 -17.72
C LYS A 53 16.95 -10.27 -18.05
N THR A 54 16.74 -9.30 -17.19
CA THR A 54 15.73 -8.25 -17.41
C THR A 54 16.12 -7.35 -18.58
N ALA A 55 17.42 -7.01 -18.75
CA ALA A 55 17.90 -6.25 -19.89
C ALA A 55 17.68 -7.02 -21.21
N GLU A 56 18.01 -8.32 -21.25
CA GLU A 56 17.78 -9.18 -22.43
C GLU A 56 16.28 -9.26 -22.79
N LEU A 57 15.40 -9.33 -21.80
CA LEU A 57 13.94 -9.28 -22.00
C LEU A 57 13.53 -7.93 -22.59
N GLY A 58 14.11 -6.83 -22.12
CA GLY A 58 13.84 -5.48 -22.61
C GLY A 58 14.24 -5.30 -24.07
N GLU A 59 15.45 -5.72 -24.46
CA GLU A 59 15.92 -5.67 -25.85
C GLU A 59 15.01 -6.46 -26.79
N ARG A 60 14.64 -7.68 -26.40
CA ARG A 60 13.72 -8.52 -27.17
C ARG A 60 12.34 -7.89 -27.30
N TRP A 61 11.81 -7.32 -26.21
CA TRP A 61 10.50 -6.67 -26.22
C TRP A 61 10.50 -5.39 -27.08
N GLN A 62 11.60 -4.63 -27.09
CA GLN A 62 11.74 -3.47 -27.98
C GLN A 62 11.65 -3.88 -29.47
N GLY A 63 12.16 -5.06 -29.80
CA GLY A 63 12.07 -5.63 -31.15
C GLY A 63 10.67 -6.14 -31.53
N ASP A 64 9.85 -6.52 -30.53
CA ASP A 64 8.48 -7.02 -30.73
C ASP A 64 7.56 -6.61 -29.57
N GLN A 65 7.14 -5.35 -29.58
CA GLN A 65 6.26 -4.78 -28.54
C GLN A 65 4.80 -5.34 -28.56
N LYS A 66 4.46 -6.13 -29.59
CA LYS A 66 3.16 -6.82 -29.64
C LYS A 66 3.18 -8.15 -28.93
N ASN A 67 4.35 -8.67 -28.61
CA ASN A 67 4.50 -9.93 -27.89
C ASN A 67 4.13 -9.75 -26.41
N LEU A 68 2.92 -10.16 -26.09
CA LEU A 68 2.33 -10.03 -24.76
C LEU A 68 3.14 -10.76 -23.69
N GLU A 69 3.52 -12.02 -23.95
CA GLU A 69 4.26 -12.84 -22.98
C GLU A 69 5.61 -12.21 -22.64
N LEU A 70 6.31 -11.75 -23.68
CA LEU A 70 7.61 -11.09 -23.53
C LEU A 70 7.49 -9.77 -22.76
N GLY A 71 6.46 -8.96 -23.04
CA GLY A 71 6.18 -7.71 -22.34
C GLY A 71 5.84 -7.93 -20.87
N LEU A 72 5.01 -8.94 -20.54
CA LEU A 72 4.71 -9.31 -19.16
C LEU A 72 5.94 -9.84 -18.42
N ALA A 73 6.75 -10.67 -19.05
CA ALA A 73 7.99 -11.15 -18.46
C ALA A 73 9.01 -10.02 -18.19
N TYR A 74 9.07 -9.04 -19.09
CA TYR A 74 9.90 -7.85 -18.89
C TYR A 74 9.37 -6.98 -17.75
N ALA A 75 8.07 -6.72 -17.69
CA ALA A 75 7.44 -5.96 -16.60
C ALA A 75 7.64 -6.63 -15.22
N ASP A 76 7.55 -7.97 -15.13
CA ASP A 76 7.84 -8.74 -13.92
C ASP A 76 9.33 -8.62 -13.51
N GLY A 77 10.23 -8.68 -14.48
CA GLY A 77 11.66 -8.45 -14.23
C GLY A 77 11.95 -7.05 -13.67
N LEU A 78 11.31 -6.01 -14.24
CA LEU A 78 11.42 -4.63 -13.78
C LEU A 78 10.85 -4.44 -12.37
N GLU A 79 9.72 -5.09 -12.03
CA GLU A 79 9.16 -5.09 -10.68
C GLU A 79 10.16 -5.64 -9.66
N LYS A 80 10.75 -6.79 -9.93
CA LYS A 80 11.75 -7.43 -9.06
C LYS A 80 13.01 -6.59 -8.86
N LEU A 81 13.34 -5.73 -9.82
CA LEU A 81 14.45 -4.78 -9.75
C LEU A 81 14.05 -3.43 -9.13
N GLY A 82 12.78 -3.22 -8.78
CA GLY A 82 12.27 -1.94 -8.27
C GLY A 82 12.24 -0.82 -9.31
N GLN A 83 12.31 -1.14 -10.61
CA GLN A 83 12.31 -0.17 -11.72
C GLN A 83 10.87 0.20 -12.12
N THR A 84 10.14 0.81 -11.17
CA THR A 84 8.69 1.06 -11.26
C THR A 84 8.32 1.94 -12.47
N ASP A 85 9.12 2.97 -12.79
CA ASP A 85 8.81 3.87 -13.91
C ASP A 85 8.88 3.15 -15.26
N GLN A 86 9.89 2.30 -15.46
CA GLN A 86 10.02 1.50 -16.67
C GLN A 86 8.94 0.42 -16.74
N GLN A 87 8.65 -0.26 -15.64
CA GLN A 87 7.55 -1.21 -15.53
C GLN A 87 6.23 -0.57 -15.94
N MET A 88 5.96 0.64 -15.45
CA MET A 88 4.73 1.38 -15.76
C MET A 88 4.63 1.71 -17.25
N GLN A 89 5.71 2.13 -17.91
CA GLN A 89 5.74 2.40 -19.36
C GLN A 89 5.42 1.14 -20.17
N VAL A 90 6.03 0.00 -19.81
CA VAL A 90 5.74 -1.29 -20.44
C VAL A 90 4.28 -1.67 -20.28
N LEU A 91 3.77 -1.60 -19.04
CA LEU A 91 2.39 -1.97 -18.73
C LEU A 91 1.37 -1.02 -19.37
N ALA A 92 1.67 0.28 -19.46
CA ALA A 92 0.83 1.24 -20.17
C ALA A 92 0.70 0.89 -21.66
N THR A 93 1.82 0.50 -22.30
CA THR A 93 1.82 0.06 -23.71
C THR A 93 1.00 -1.21 -23.87
N LEU A 94 1.22 -2.22 -23.02
CA LEU A 94 0.47 -3.47 -23.06
C LEU A 94 -1.03 -3.26 -22.78
N SER A 95 -1.37 -2.39 -21.81
CA SER A 95 -2.76 -2.05 -21.47
C SER A 95 -3.49 -1.40 -22.64
N ALA A 96 -2.84 -0.46 -23.32
CA ALA A 96 -3.41 0.21 -24.48
C ALA A 96 -3.66 -0.76 -25.67
N GLN A 97 -2.75 -1.72 -25.87
CA GLN A 97 -2.85 -2.73 -26.93
C GLN A 97 -3.86 -3.84 -26.61
N ASN A 98 -4.10 -4.09 -25.32
CA ASN A 98 -4.92 -5.21 -24.84
C ASN A 98 -5.96 -4.73 -23.80
N PRO A 99 -6.89 -3.83 -24.16
CA PRO A 99 -7.79 -3.17 -23.22
C PRO A 99 -8.78 -4.12 -22.50
N GLU A 100 -9.00 -5.31 -23.06
CA GLU A 100 -9.89 -6.32 -22.47
C GLU A 100 -9.14 -7.46 -21.75
N ASN A 101 -7.80 -7.41 -21.72
CA ASN A 101 -7.02 -8.43 -21.05
C ASN A 101 -6.94 -8.15 -19.54
N ALA A 102 -7.71 -8.91 -18.75
CA ALA A 102 -7.85 -8.73 -17.31
C ALA A 102 -6.51 -8.82 -16.55
N GLN A 103 -5.59 -9.70 -16.96
CA GLN A 103 -4.29 -9.84 -16.31
C GLN A 103 -3.43 -8.58 -16.46
N ILE A 104 -3.38 -8.02 -17.68
CA ILE A 104 -2.64 -6.80 -17.97
C ILE A 104 -3.24 -5.63 -17.22
N GLN A 105 -4.55 -5.43 -17.31
CA GLN A 105 -5.25 -4.32 -16.66
C GLN A 105 -5.07 -4.39 -15.14
N SER A 106 -5.17 -5.57 -14.54
CA SER A 106 -4.93 -5.75 -13.11
C SER A 106 -3.48 -5.42 -12.72
N PHE A 107 -2.52 -5.85 -13.52
CA PHE A 107 -1.11 -5.59 -13.26
C PHE A 107 -0.82 -4.08 -13.39
N TYR A 108 -1.30 -3.46 -14.47
CA TYR A 108 -1.15 -2.01 -14.67
C TYR A 108 -1.81 -1.20 -13.56
N GLY A 109 -3.06 -1.50 -13.20
CA GLY A 109 -3.76 -0.83 -12.11
C GLY A 109 -3.02 -0.92 -10.77
N LYS A 110 -2.49 -2.10 -10.43
CA LYS A 110 -1.67 -2.28 -9.20
C LYS A 110 -0.37 -1.49 -9.24
N THR A 111 0.30 -1.45 -10.40
CA THR A 111 1.55 -0.68 -10.56
C THR A 111 1.28 0.83 -10.43
N LEU A 112 0.18 1.33 -10.99
CA LEU A 112 -0.26 2.72 -10.79
C LEU A 112 -0.47 3.04 -9.31
N LEU A 113 -1.10 2.14 -8.55
CA LEU A 113 -1.28 2.32 -7.10
C LEU A 113 0.05 2.34 -6.35
N ALA A 114 0.96 1.43 -6.68
CA ALA A 114 2.29 1.39 -6.08
C ALA A 114 3.10 2.67 -6.37
N ALA A 115 2.86 3.30 -7.53
CA ALA A 115 3.44 4.59 -7.92
C ALA A 115 2.71 5.81 -7.35
N GLY A 116 1.69 5.62 -6.49
CA GLY A 116 0.91 6.73 -5.91
C GLY A 116 0.02 7.46 -6.92
N ARG A 117 -0.44 6.77 -7.96
CA ARG A 117 -1.30 7.32 -9.04
C ARG A 117 -2.74 6.75 -8.99
N PRO A 118 -3.47 6.91 -7.87
CA PRO A 118 -4.80 6.30 -7.72
C PRO A 118 -5.82 6.85 -8.72
N ASN A 119 -5.70 8.12 -9.12
CA ASN A 119 -6.61 8.73 -10.10
C ASN A 119 -6.60 8.02 -11.46
N GLU A 120 -5.47 7.41 -11.82
CA GLU A 120 -5.33 6.67 -13.07
C GLU A 120 -5.64 5.18 -12.88
N ALA A 121 -5.39 4.64 -11.69
CA ALA A 121 -5.69 3.26 -11.37
C ALA A 121 -7.19 2.97 -11.30
N ILE A 122 -7.98 3.88 -10.71
CA ILE A 122 -9.42 3.70 -10.50
C ILE A 122 -10.15 3.37 -11.81
N PRO A 123 -10.10 4.20 -12.88
CA PRO A 123 -10.86 3.90 -14.10
C PRO A 123 -10.46 2.58 -14.76
N VAL A 124 -9.18 2.18 -14.64
CA VAL A 124 -8.71 0.89 -15.15
C VAL A 124 -9.34 -0.27 -14.37
N LEU A 125 -9.32 -0.19 -13.04
CA LEU A 125 -9.84 -1.24 -12.17
C LEU A 125 -11.39 -1.28 -12.19
N GLU A 126 -12.07 -0.14 -12.24
CA GLU A 126 -13.53 -0.05 -12.39
C GLU A 126 -14.01 -0.69 -13.69
N LYS A 127 -13.32 -0.43 -14.81
CA LYS A 127 -13.63 -1.07 -16.10
C LYS A 127 -13.56 -2.61 -15.98
N MET A 128 -12.57 -3.14 -15.30
CA MET A 128 -12.46 -4.58 -15.08
C MET A 128 -13.61 -5.14 -14.24
N VAL A 129 -13.98 -4.43 -13.17
CA VAL A 129 -15.10 -4.83 -12.32
C VAL A 129 -16.42 -4.78 -13.11
N ALA A 130 -16.65 -3.72 -13.90
CA ALA A 130 -17.85 -3.54 -14.71
C ALA A 130 -17.99 -4.58 -15.82
N SER A 131 -16.89 -5.02 -16.43
CA SER A 131 -16.89 -6.08 -17.45
C SER A 131 -17.06 -7.50 -16.89
N GLY A 132 -17.14 -7.67 -15.55
CA GLY A 132 -17.17 -8.98 -14.92
C GLY A 132 -15.83 -9.74 -14.93
N SER A 133 -14.76 -9.10 -15.39
CA SER A 133 -13.40 -9.67 -15.40
C SER A 133 -12.66 -9.49 -14.08
N GLY A 134 -13.23 -8.71 -13.15
CA GLY A 134 -12.63 -8.41 -11.86
C GLY A 134 -12.80 -9.55 -10.85
N ASP A 135 -11.70 -10.06 -10.35
CA ASP A 135 -11.66 -10.97 -9.21
C ASP A 135 -11.58 -10.20 -7.86
N TRP A 136 -11.54 -10.95 -6.75
CA TRP A 136 -11.38 -10.34 -5.43
C TRP A 136 -10.09 -9.50 -5.29
N ARG A 137 -9.03 -9.82 -6.04
CA ARG A 137 -7.77 -9.07 -6.04
C ARG A 137 -7.92 -7.72 -6.72
N THR A 138 -8.69 -7.67 -7.80
CA THR A 138 -9.04 -6.44 -8.52
C THR A 138 -9.87 -5.52 -7.62
N LEU A 139 -10.88 -6.07 -6.93
CA LEU A 139 -11.68 -5.32 -5.96
C LEU A 139 -10.83 -4.85 -4.78
N SER A 140 -9.91 -5.66 -4.28
CA SER A 140 -8.98 -5.23 -3.22
C SER A 140 -8.08 -4.08 -3.66
N ALA A 141 -7.57 -4.13 -4.90
CA ALA A 141 -6.77 -3.05 -5.47
C ALA A 141 -7.60 -1.77 -5.65
N LEU A 142 -8.85 -1.89 -6.13
CA LEU A 142 -9.76 -0.76 -6.28
C LEU A 142 -10.10 -0.13 -4.92
N GLY A 143 -10.33 -0.94 -3.89
CA GLY A 143 -10.51 -0.44 -2.52
C GLY A 143 -9.29 0.35 -2.04
N SER A 144 -8.07 -0.16 -2.28
CA SER A 144 -6.84 0.57 -1.96
C SER A 144 -6.69 1.88 -2.74
N ALA A 145 -7.19 1.94 -3.98
CA ALA A 145 -7.20 3.16 -4.77
C ALA A 145 -8.11 4.23 -4.14
N TYR A 146 -9.29 3.83 -3.70
CA TYR A 146 -10.21 4.72 -2.99
C TYR A 146 -9.66 5.19 -1.65
N ASP A 147 -8.98 4.31 -0.88
CA ASP A 147 -8.30 4.70 0.36
C ASP A 147 -7.24 5.77 0.11
N GLN A 148 -6.42 5.64 -0.95
CA GLN A 148 -5.42 6.64 -1.31
C GLN A 148 -6.05 7.99 -1.72
N GLN A 149 -7.31 8.00 -2.12
CA GLN A 149 -8.09 9.23 -2.39
C GLN A 149 -8.84 9.75 -1.15
N GLY A 150 -8.73 9.10 0.00
CA GLY A 150 -9.49 9.44 1.20
C GLY A 150 -10.97 9.06 1.12
N GLN A 151 -11.38 8.23 0.15
CA GLN A 151 -12.75 7.76 -0.03
C GLN A 151 -12.97 6.46 0.79
N TYR A 152 -12.78 6.54 2.09
CA TYR A 152 -12.71 5.38 2.99
C TYR A 152 -13.98 4.52 3.00
N SER A 153 -15.17 5.14 2.94
CA SER A 153 -16.45 4.41 2.87
C SER A 153 -16.53 3.55 1.60
N THR A 154 -16.25 4.16 0.44
CA THR A 154 -16.25 3.47 -0.86
C THR A 154 -15.20 2.35 -0.91
N ALA A 155 -14.02 2.61 -0.31
CA ALA A 155 -12.99 1.60 -0.18
C ALA A 155 -13.48 0.37 0.58
N ARG A 156 -14.11 0.58 1.75
CA ARG A 156 -14.62 -0.53 2.58
C ARG A 156 -15.76 -1.31 1.91
N GLU A 157 -16.69 -0.62 1.24
CA GLU A 157 -17.71 -1.30 0.44
C GLU A 157 -17.09 -2.18 -0.64
N THR A 158 -16.02 -1.70 -1.26
CA THR A 158 -15.28 -2.45 -2.30
C THR A 158 -14.54 -3.65 -1.69
N TYR A 159 -13.93 -3.50 -0.51
CA TYR A 159 -13.34 -4.63 0.22
C TYR A 159 -14.38 -5.66 0.65
N GLN A 160 -15.57 -5.23 1.06
CA GLN A 160 -16.67 -6.15 1.36
C GLN A 160 -17.09 -6.98 0.14
N LYS A 161 -17.16 -6.36 -1.04
CA LYS A 161 -17.39 -7.08 -2.30
C LYS A 161 -16.28 -8.11 -2.58
N ALA A 162 -15.01 -7.75 -2.32
CA ALA A 162 -13.89 -8.68 -2.46
C ALA A 162 -14.02 -9.88 -1.51
N LEU A 163 -14.40 -9.64 -0.24
CA LEU A 163 -14.62 -10.69 0.76
C LEU A 163 -15.86 -11.54 0.46
N ALA A 164 -16.87 -10.99 -0.21
CA ALA A 164 -18.02 -11.76 -0.67
C ALA A 164 -17.64 -12.76 -1.78
N LEU A 165 -16.69 -12.40 -2.66
CA LEU A 165 -16.16 -13.33 -3.67
C LEU A 165 -15.21 -14.37 -3.07
N GLN A 166 -14.39 -13.95 -2.11
CA GLN A 166 -13.40 -14.83 -1.48
C GLN A 166 -13.34 -14.51 0.03
N PRO A 167 -14.09 -15.22 0.85
CA PRO A 167 -14.11 -15.03 2.29
C PRO A 167 -12.74 -15.27 2.94
N ASN A 168 -12.52 -14.60 4.08
CA ASN A 168 -11.32 -14.79 4.92
C ASN A 168 -9.99 -14.45 4.24
N GLN A 169 -10.00 -13.61 3.20
CA GLN A 169 -8.75 -13.12 2.60
C GLN A 169 -8.06 -12.15 3.56
N ILE A 170 -6.99 -12.60 4.19
CA ILE A 170 -6.24 -11.85 5.21
C ILE A 170 -5.74 -10.51 4.65
N SER A 171 -5.28 -10.48 3.40
CA SER A 171 -4.82 -9.25 2.75
C SER A 171 -5.94 -8.20 2.60
N VAL A 172 -7.17 -8.64 2.30
CA VAL A 172 -8.33 -7.74 2.18
C VAL A 172 -8.76 -7.24 3.55
N LEU A 173 -8.83 -8.12 4.55
CA LEU A 173 -9.12 -7.74 5.94
C LEU A 173 -8.08 -6.77 6.49
N ASN A 174 -6.79 -7.00 6.21
CA ASN A 174 -5.72 -6.09 6.57
C ASN A 174 -5.90 -4.70 5.95
N ASN A 175 -6.19 -4.63 4.65
CA ASN A 175 -6.44 -3.36 3.97
C ASN A 175 -7.68 -2.65 4.53
N MET A 176 -8.78 -3.39 4.77
CA MET A 176 -10.00 -2.84 5.37
C MET A 176 -9.76 -2.34 6.79
N GLY A 177 -8.96 -3.05 7.60
CA GLY A 177 -8.54 -2.60 8.92
C GLY A 177 -7.74 -1.29 8.86
N MET A 178 -6.81 -1.19 7.92
CA MET A 178 -6.06 0.05 7.70
C MET A 178 -6.91 1.19 7.15
N SER A 179 -7.91 0.90 6.32
CA SER A 179 -8.91 1.88 5.87
C SER A 179 -9.66 2.50 7.04
N TYR A 180 -10.10 1.69 8.02
CA TYR A 180 -10.68 2.20 9.26
C TYR A 180 -9.70 3.07 10.07
N ALA A 181 -8.43 2.66 10.12
CA ALA A 181 -7.41 3.43 10.83
C ALA A 181 -7.14 4.79 10.17
N LEU A 182 -7.10 4.85 8.84
CA LEU A 182 -6.93 6.09 8.07
C LEU A 182 -8.08 7.08 8.26
N GLU A 183 -9.31 6.58 8.45
CA GLU A 183 -10.48 7.40 8.78
C GLU A 183 -10.50 7.84 10.26
N GLY A 184 -9.64 7.26 11.12
CA GLY A 184 -9.62 7.53 12.55
C GLY A 184 -10.49 6.57 13.38
N ASN A 185 -11.18 5.61 12.76
CA ASN A 185 -12.00 4.63 13.47
C ASN A 185 -11.14 3.47 14.00
N LEU A 186 -10.29 3.78 14.98
CA LEU A 186 -9.26 2.88 15.49
C LEU A 186 -9.81 1.62 16.16
N LYS A 187 -10.99 1.69 16.83
CA LYS A 187 -11.60 0.51 17.44
C LYS A 187 -12.03 -0.51 16.39
N GLN A 188 -12.62 -0.04 15.30
CA GLN A 188 -13.03 -0.91 14.20
C GLN A 188 -11.82 -1.44 13.43
N ALA A 189 -10.76 -0.61 13.28
CA ALA A 189 -9.49 -1.02 12.71
C ALA A 189 -8.89 -2.19 13.50
N GLU A 190 -8.79 -2.05 14.82
CA GLU A 190 -8.29 -3.11 15.71
C GLU A 190 -9.11 -4.40 15.58
N ALA A 191 -10.44 -4.31 15.69
CA ALA A 191 -11.31 -5.48 15.58
C ALA A 191 -11.15 -6.21 14.26
N THR A 192 -11.02 -5.46 13.16
CA THR A 192 -10.84 -6.04 11.81
C THR A 192 -9.47 -6.72 11.66
N LEU A 193 -8.39 -6.09 12.15
CA LEU A 193 -7.05 -6.67 12.13
C LEU A 193 -6.94 -7.89 13.04
N GLN A 194 -7.58 -7.88 14.22
CA GLN A 194 -7.65 -9.04 15.12
C GLN A 194 -8.40 -10.20 14.48
N SER A 195 -9.47 -9.95 13.74
CA SER A 195 -10.19 -10.97 12.98
C SER A 195 -9.28 -11.62 11.92
N ALA A 196 -8.45 -10.82 11.23
CA ALA A 196 -7.46 -11.34 10.29
C ALA A 196 -6.35 -12.15 11.01
N MET A 197 -5.91 -11.70 12.18
CA MET A 197 -4.93 -12.42 13.03
C MET A 197 -5.45 -13.75 13.56
N ALA A 198 -6.76 -13.90 13.74
CA ALA A 198 -7.38 -15.13 14.21
C ALA A 198 -7.42 -16.23 13.14
N LEU A 199 -7.24 -15.90 11.87
CA LEU A 199 -7.16 -16.86 10.77
C LEU A 199 -5.86 -17.70 10.87
N PRO A 200 -5.86 -18.95 10.37
CA PRO A 200 -4.73 -19.88 10.56
C PRO A 200 -3.37 -19.31 10.17
N GLU A 201 -3.30 -18.56 9.07
CA GLU A 201 -2.05 -17.96 8.58
C GLU A 201 -1.80 -16.55 9.11
N GLY A 202 -2.79 -15.93 9.76
CA GLY A 202 -2.74 -14.52 10.18
C GLY A 202 -1.58 -14.23 11.13
N LYS A 203 -1.36 -15.12 12.11
CA LYS A 203 -0.28 -14.97 13.11
C LYS A 203 1.13 -15.05 12.51
N SER A 204 1.29 -15.65 11.33
CA SER A 204 2.60 -15.81 10.69
C SER A 204 2.97 -14.60 9.79
N LEU A 205 2.07 -13.62 9.63
CA LEU A 205 2.26 -12.50 8.72
C LEU A 205 2.81 -11.26 9.44
N PRO A 206 4.10 -10.91 9.30
CA PRO A 206 4.71 -9.76 9.97
C PRO A 206 3.96 -8.44 9.68
N ARG A 207 3.59 -8.20 8.42
CA ARG A 207 2.88 -6.98 8.03
C ARG A 207 1.55 -6.79 8.78
N LEU A 208 0.78 -7.87 8.95
CA LEU A 208 -0.50 -7.81 9.69
C LEU A 208 -0.25 -7.49 11.17
N ARG A 209 0.75 -8.11 11.80
CA ARG A 209 1.14 -7.81 13.18
C ARG A 209 1.59 -6.36 13.33
N GLN A 210 2.42 -5.85 12.42
CA GLN A 210 2.90 -4.47 12.46
C GLN A 210 1.74 -3.47 12.29
N ASN A 211 0.78 -3.74 11.43
CA ASN A 211 -0.42 -2.91 11.28
C ASN A 211 -1.27 -2.93 12.56
N LEU A 212 -1.44 -4.11 13.20
CA LEU A 212 -2.13 -4.20 14.48
C LEU A 212 -1.37 -3.46 15.57
N ALA A 213 -0.03 -3.60 15.65
CA ALA A 213 0.79 -2.86 16.60
C ALA A 213 0.65 -1.35 16.43
N LEU A 214 0.64 -0.86 15.18
CA LEU A 214 0.41 0.54 14.88
C LEU A 214 -0.94 1.03 15.42
N VAL A 215 -2.02 0.31 15.12
CA VAL A 215 -3.39 0.69 15.54
C VAL A 215 -3.53 0.66 17.07
N VAL A 216 -2.96 -0.36 17.73
CA VAL A 216 -2.94 -0.47 19.20
C VAL A 216 -2.14 0.68 19.83
N GLY A 217 -1.02 1.07 19.22
CA GLY A 217 -0.23 2.22 19.64
C GLY A 217 -0.97 3.55 19.44
N LEU A 218 -1.71 3.73 18.34
CA LEU A 218 -2.58 4.88 18.09
C LEU A 218 -3.72 4.99 19.10
N LEU A 219 -4.19 3.87 19.67
CA LEU A 219 -5.12 3.83 20.80
C LEU A 219 -4.47 4.19 22.14
N GLY A 220 -3.17 4.54 22.18
CA GLY A 220 -2.44 4.88 23.39
C GLY A 220 -1.94 3.69 24.20
N ARG A 221 -2.15 2.46 23.73
CA ARG A 221 -1.77 1.21 24.41
C ARG A 221 -0.34 0.82 24.02
N PHE A 222 0.62 1.64 24.43
CA PHE A 222 2.03 1.54 23.96
C PHE A 222 2.72 0.24 24.38
N GLU A 223 2.48 -0.28 25.61
CA GLU A 223 3.10 -1.52 26.06
C GLU A 223 2.64 -2.73 25.26
N GLU A 224 1.36 -2.80 24.96
CA GLU A 224 0.80 -3.86 24.12
C GLU A 224 1.27 -3.74 22.67
N SER A 225 1.30 -2.52 22.13
CA SER A 225 1.88 -2.24 20.80
C SER A 225 3.35 -2.71 20.74
N ARG A 226 4.14 -2.42 21.77
CA ARG A 226 5.54 -2.87 21.90
C ARG A 226 5.65 -4.39 21.85
N GLN A 227 4.83 -5.10 22.63
CA GLN A 227 4.83 -6.56 22.65
C GLN A 227 4.51 -7.16 21.28
N ILE A 228 3.50 -6.63 20.60
CA ILE A 228 3.11 -7.09 19.26
C ILE A 228 4.24 -6.84 18.25
N ALA A 229 4.83 -5.63 18.26
CA ALA A 229 5.89 -5.25 17.32
C ALA A 229 7.19 -6.05 17.52
N SER A 230 7.51 -6.41 18.77
CA SER A 230 8.74 -7.16 19.13
C SER A 230 8.80 -8.58 18.55
N ALA A 231 7.69 -9.09 18.04
CA ALA A 231 7.68 -10.39 17.35
C ALA A 231 8.46 -10.36 16.03
N ASP A 232 8.62 -9.17 15.41
CA ASP A 232 9.19 -9.03 14.06
C ASP A 232 10.35 -8.03 14.00
N LEU A 233 10.43 -7.09 14.94
CA LEU A 233 11.37 -5.97 14.89
C LEU A 233 12.43 -6.05 15.99
N PRO A 234 13.66 -5.62 15.68
CA PRO A 234 14.69 -5.45 16.70
C PRO A 234 14.27 -4.43 17.78
N PRO A 235 14.73 -4.58 19.03
CA PRO A 235 14.33 -3.69 20.14
C PRO A 235 14.52 -2.20 19.84
N LYS A 236 15.60 -1.83 19.15
CA LYS A 236 15.88 -0.44 18.78
C LYS A 236 14.81 0.16 17.87
N GLU A 237 14.29 -0.62 16.92
CA GLU A 237 13.24 -0.19 16.00
C GLU A 237 11.89 -0.10 16.72
N VAL A 238 11.60 -1.05 17.60
CA VAL A 238 10.40 -1.03 18.44
C VAL A 238 10.36 0.25 19.28
N GLU A 239 11.46 0.58 19.98
CA GLU A 239 11.52 1.80 20.79
C GLU A 239 11.41 3.08 19.94
N ALA A 240 12.03 3.13 18.77
CA ALA A 240 11.90 4.26 17.85
C ALA A 240 10.45 4.46 17.39
N ASN A 241 9.74 3.36 17.08
CA ASN A 241 8.32 3.41 16.70
C ASN A 241 7.43 3.89 17.86
N MET A 242 7.68 3.40 19.08
CA MET A 242 6.91 3.84 20.26
C MET A 242 7.15 5.32 20.55
N ALA A 243 8.40 5.78 20.52
CA ALA A 243 8.72 7.19 20.71
C ALA A 243 8.06 8.10 19.65
N TYR A 244 8.04 7.64 18.40
CA TYR A 244 7.36 8.35 17.31
C TYR A 244 5.84 8.47 17.57
N LEU A 245 5.18 7.37 17.92
CA LEU A 245 3.74 7.34 18.22
C LEU A 245 3.40 8.24 19.41
N GLN A 246 4.17 8.16 20.50
CA GLN A 246 4.00 9.01 21.68
C GLN A 246 4.14 10.49 21.33
N LYS A 247 5.18 10.84 20.56
CA LYS A 247 5.40 12.21 20.11
C LYS A 247 4.25 12.71 19.24
N MET A 248 3.77 11.89 18.31
CA MET A 248 2.66 12.22 17.42
C MET A 248 1.38 12.47 18.23
N LEU A 249 1.04 11.61 19.18
CA LEU A 249 -0.16 11.72 19.99
C LEU A 249 -0.08 12.81 21.07
N SER A 250 1.12 13.29 21.44
CA SER A 250 1.31 14.40 22.37
C SER A 250 1.10 15.77 21.74
N GLN A 251 1.00 15.89 20.42
CA GLN A 251 0.78 17.16 19.74
C GLN A 251 -0.74 17.49 19.72
N PRO A 252 -1.17 18.64 20.28
CA PRO A 252 -2.59 18.91 20.53
C PRO A 252 -3.53 18.87 19.32
N ASN A 253 -3.00 19.04 18.11
CA ASN A 253 -3.81 19.14 16.89
C ASN A 253 -3.79 17.88 16.03
N THR A 254 -2.94 16.90 16.33
CA THR A 254 -2.78 15.71 15.46
C THR A 254 -3.91 14.72 15.65
N TRP A 255 -4.38 14.56 16.89
CA TRP A 255 -5.46 13.63 17.18
C TRP A 255 -6.83 14.12 16.66
N GLN A 256 -7.14 15.40 16.79
CA GLN A 256 -8.37 15.99 16.22
C GLN A 256 -8.40 15.90 14.68
N GLN A 257 -7.24 15.98 14.03
CA GLN A 257 -7.11 15.78 12.58
C GLN A 257 -7.29 14.32 12.17
N LEU A 258 -6.85 13.36 13.00
CA LEU A 258 -6.94 11.92 12.74
C LEU A 258 -8.31 11.33 13.12
N SER A 259 -8.97 11.87 14.15
CA SER A 259 -10.25 11.35 14.63
C SER A 259 -11.48 11.91 13.93
N GLY A 260 -11.29 12.87 13.00
CA GLY A 260 -12.41 13.49 12.29
C GLY A 260 -13.32 14.35 13.17
N ASP A 261 -12.98 14.56 14.45
CA ASP A 261 -13.72 15.44 15.37
C ASP A 261 -13.44 16.91 15.09
N SER A 262 -13.76 17.35 13.89
CA SER A 262 -14.03 18.76 13.61
C SER A 262 -15.46 19.06 14.00
N GLN A 263 -15.75 19.09 15.29
CA GLN A 263 -16.92 19.80 15.80
C GLN A 263 -16.59 21.29 15.79
N GLY A 264 -17.24 22.00 14.88
CA GLY A 264 -17.25 23.46 14.78
C GLY A 264 -18.27 23.89 13.77
#